data_d4f3365d838937046ce92067977e1299
#
_entry.id   d4f3365d838937046ce92067977e1299
#
_cell.length_a   1.000
_cell.length_b   1.000
_cell.length_c   1.000
_cell.angle_alpha   90.00
_cell.angle_beta   90.00
_cell.angle_gamma   90.00
#
_symmetry.space_group_name_H-M   'P 1'
#
loop_
_entity.id
_entity.type
_entity.pdbx_description
1 polymer ?
#
loop_
_entity_poly.entity_id
_entity_poly.type
_entity_poly.pdbx_seq_one_letter_code
_entity_poly.pdbx_strand_id
1 'polypeptide(L)'
;MSAVTTQAASGPGGLAVRCEELVHIYRTGDLDVVAVRGVDLVVEPGERVALLGPSGSGKSTLLAMLGGLLPPSAGRVWVGDDEIGGMNERALLRLRAQRVGVVLQGAARNLLQYATPADNVRFAHRSLPRSRRRAVLPPLELLDALGLGPVANHPVPSLSGGEQQRVALAVAVANGPGLLLADEPTSQLDHHGRDAVLDLIDTVHDRFGTTVVVVTHDPEVGGRLGRTVTMRYGRVGQEGRSGEQFAVVGKDGSVHLPDELVVEWPPGTEVVVERDGDALRLLRRPR
;
A
#
# COMPACT_ATOMS: atom_id res chain seq x y z
N MET A 1 24.19 -9.35 36.48
CA MET A 1 23.37 -8.58 35.54
C MET A 1 23.59 -9.21 34.17
N SER A 2 22.74 -10.17 33.81
CA SER A 2 22.82 -10.88 32.54
C SER A 2 21.94 -10.16 31.52
N ALA A 3 22.56 -9.66 30.46
CA ALA A 3 21.87 -9.09 29.32
C ALA A 3 21.10 -10.19 28.58
N VAL A 4 19.79 -10.12 28.61
CA VAL A 4 18.93 -10.96 27.77
C VAL A 4 19.05 -10.41 26.34
N THR A 5 19.85 -11.09 25.55
CA THR A 5 19.91 -10.87 24.10
C THR A 5 18.61 -11.42 23.51
N THR A 6 17.68 -10.52 23.24
CA THR A 6 16.45 -10.85 22.49
C THR A 6 16.87 -11.22 21.07
N GLN A 7 16.97 -12.51 20.76
CA GLN A 7 17.08 -12.98 19.39
C GLN A 7 15.82 -12.54 18.64
N ALA A 8 15.96 -11.58 17.75
CA ALA A 8 14.92 -11.24 16.78
C ALA A 8 14.58 -12.49 15.99
N ALA A 9 13.34 -12.95 16.13
CA ALA A 9 12.80 -14.01 15.29
C ALA A 9 12.81 -13.50 13.85
N SER A 10 13.68 -14.04 13.01
CA SER A 10 13.75 -13.75 11.58
C SER A 10 12.45 -14.22 10.91
N GLY A 11 11.46 -13.33 10.86
CA GLY A 11 10.36 -13.42 9.91
C GLY A 11 10.92 -13.31 8.48
N PRO A 12 10.17 -13.62 7.44
CA PRO A 12 10.59 -13.33 6.08
C PRO A 12 10.80 -11.82 6.00
N GLY A 13 12.03 -11.37 5.72
CA GLY A 13 12.35 -9.96 5.55
C GLY A 13 11.38 -9.32 4.53
N GLY A 14 11.35 -7.99 4.46
CA GLY A 14 10.50 -7.26 3.54
C GLY A 14 10.60 -7.79 2.11
N LEU A 15 9.48 -7.75 1.38
CA LEU A 15 9.43 -8.16 -0.01
C LEU A 15 9.53 -6.93 -0.91
N ALA A 16 10.46 -6.94 -1.86
CA ALA A 16 10.49 -5.91 -2.90
C ALA A 16 9.20 -5.95 -3.74
N VAL A 17 8.81 -4.79 -4.26
CA VAL A 17 7.78 -4.68 -5.30
C VAL A 17 8.42 -4.07 -6.53
N ARG A 18 8.19 -4.65 -7.71
CA ARG A 18 8.63 -4.10 -8.98
C ARG A 18 7.52 -4.17 -10.01
N CYS A 19 7.25 -3.04 -10.63
CA CYS A 19 6.33 -2.91 -11.76
C CYS A 19 7.10 -2.42 -12.98
N GLU A 20 6.83 -3.02 -14.13
CA GLU A 20 7.38 -2.60 -15.42
C GLU A 20 6.24 -2.41 -16.42
N GLU A 21 6.09 -1.16 -16.88
CA GLU A 21 5.10 -0.75 -17.88
C GLU A 21 3.68 -1.26 -17.57
N LEU A 22 3.31 -1.25 -16.29
CA LEU A 22 2.08 -1.87 -15.82
C LEU A 22 0.84 -1.12 -16.32
N VAL A 23 -0.04 -1.84 -17.00
CA VAL A 23 -1.31 -1.30 -17.55
C VAL A 23 -2.48 -2.10 -17.05
N HIS A 24 -3.57 -1.40 -16.72
CA HIS A 24 -4.85 -2.05 -16.47
C HIS A 24 -6.00 -1.29 -17.13
N ILE A 25 -6.85 -2.04 -17.85
CA ILE A 25 -8.01 -1.55 -18.58
C ILE A 25 -9.25 -2.25 -18.05
N TYR A 26 -10.16 -1.48 -17.46
CA TYR A 26 -11.50 -1.99 -17.16
C TYR A 26 -12.37 -1.94 -18.40
N ARG A 27 -12.96 -3.08 -18.77
CA ARG A 27 -13.93 -3.20 -19.85
C ARG A 27 -15.32 -3.24 -19.27
N THR A 28 -16.13 -2.21 -19.56
CA THR A 28 -17.52 -2.11 -19.09
C THR A 28 -18.44 -1.84 -20.28
N GLY A 29 -19.02 -2.91 -20.84
CA GLY A 29 -19.79 -2.82 -22.06
C GLY A 29 -18.94 -2.30 -23.23
N ASP A 30 -19.37 -1.19 -23.84
CA ASP A 30 -18.66 -0.55 -24.98
C ASP A 30 -17.62 0.48 -24.55
N LEU A 31 -17.34 0.64 -23.25
CA LEU A 31 -16.39 1.61 -22.71
C LEU A 31 -15.17 0.92 -22.12
N ASP A 32 -14.00 1.26 -22.65
CA ASP A 32 -12.71 0.89 -22.08
C ASP A 32 -12.16 2.04 -21.23
N VAL A 33 -11.97 1.79 -19.93
CA VAL A 33 -11.39 2.75 -19.00
C VAL A 33 -9.98 2.31 -18.63
N VAL A 34 -8.96 3.06 -19.08
CA VAL A 34 -7.57 2.81 -18.73
C VAL A 34 -7.29 3.40 -17.35
N ALA A 35 -7.28 2.55 -16.33
CA ALA A 35 -7.09 2.95 -14.94
C ALA A 35 -5.61 3.09 -14.56
N VAL A 36 -4.73 2.26 -15.13
CA VAL A 36 -3.26 2.32 -14.93
C VAL A 36 -2.60 2.34 -16.30
N ARG A 37 -1.64 3.25 -16.50
CA ARG A 37 -1.11 3.63 -17.83
C ARG A 37 0.42 3.57 -17.87
N GLY A 38 1.00 2.36 -17.96
CA GLY A 38 2.44 2.18 -18.07
C GLY A 38 3.16 2.63 -16.80
N VAL A 39 2.76 2.08 -15.65
CA VAL A 39 3.40 2.40 -14.37
C VAL A 39 4.67 1.59 -14.22
N ASP A 40 5.79 2.31 -14.01
CA ASP A 40 7.05 1.79 -13.52
C ASP A 40 7.17 2.20 -12.04
N LEU A 41 7.38 1.23 -11.15
CA LEU A 41 7.52 1.46 -9.72
C LEU A 41 8.44 0.41 -9.12
N VAL A 42 9.39 0.85 -8.30
CA VAL A 42 10.21 -0.02 -7.46
C VAL A 42 10.03 0.39 -6.01
N VAL A 43 9.72 -0.58 -5.15
CA VAL A 43 9.70 -0.44 -3.70
C VAL A 43 10.68 -1.46 -3.14
N GLU A 44 11.69 -0.96 -2.43
CA GLU A 44 12.75 -1.80 -1.88
C GLU A 44 12.26 -2.62 -0.67
N PRO A 45 12.90 -3.76 -0.36
CA PRO A 45 12.56 -4.54 0.83
C PRO A 45 12.63 -3.69 2.10
N GLY A 46 11.55 -3.71 2.90
CA GLY A 46 11.45 -2.92 4.13
C GLY A 46 11.20 -1.42 3.89
N GLU A 47 10.96 -0.96 2.68
CA GLU A 47 10.58 0.41 2.41
C GLU A 47 9.09 0.65 2.78
N ARG A 48 8.77 1.86 3.23
CA ARG A 48 7.41 2.30 3.51
C ARG A 48 7.03 3.41 2.54
N VAL A 49 5.99 3.20 1.77
CA VAL A 49 5.57 4.08 0.67
C VAL A 49 4.11 4.46 0.81
N ALA A 50 3.82 5.76 0.70
CA ALA A 50 2.47 6.26 0.50
C ALA A 50 2.19 6.53 -0.98
N LEU A 51 1.14 5.93 -1.51
CA LEU A 51 0.57 6.26 -2.82
C LEU A 51 -0.45 7.37 -2.66
N LEU A 52 -0.10 8.58 -3.07
CA LEU A 52 -0.94 9.78 -3.00
C LEU A 52 -1.61 10.06 -4.36
N GLY A 53 -2.64 10.91 -4.35
CA GLY A 53 -3.28 11.40 -5.57
C GLY A 53 -4.80 11.48 -5.47
N PRO A 54 -5.46 12.15 -6.42
CA PRO A 54 -6.90 12.35 -6.41
C PRO A 54 -7.68 11.03 -6.54
N SER A 55 -8.96 11.06 -6.18
CA SER A 55 -9.86 9.92 -6.41
C SER A 55 -9.90 9.58 -7.91
N GLY A 56 -9.94 8.30 -8.25
CA GLY A 56 -9.94 7.84 -9.65
C GLY A 56 -8.58 7.87 -10.35
N SER A 57 -7.47 8.22 -9.66
CA SER A 57 -6.13 8.22 -10.29
C SER A 57 -5.50 6.84 -10.52
N GLY A 58 -6.17 5.75 -10.12
CA GLY A 58 -5.69 4.37 -10.33
C GLY A 58 -4.97 3.73 -9.14
N LYS A 59 -4.85 4.40 -7.99
CA LYS A 59 -4.12 3.90 -6.79
C LYS A 59 -4.64 2.55 -6.28
N SER A 60 -5.94 2.44 -6.03
CA SER A 60 -6.56 1.19 -5.56
C SER A 60 -6.45 0.07 -6.60
N THR A 61 -6.49 0.41 -7.89
CA THR A 61 -6.26 -0.54 -8.99
C THR A 61 -4.81 -1.04 -8.97
N LEU A 62 -3.83 -0.14 -8.85
CA LEU A 62 -2.43 -0.51 -8.71
C LEU A 62 -2.23 -1.41 -7.48
N LEU A 63 -2.74 -1.01 -6.31
CA LEU A 63 -2.65 -1.81 -5.09
C LEU A 63 -3.27 -3.20 -5.25
N ALA A 64 -4.43 -3.31 -5.91
CA ALA A 64 -5.06 -4.60 -6.20
C ALA A 64 -4.21 -5.50 -7.11
N MET A 65 -3.50 -4.91 -8.08
CA MET A 65 -2.55 -5.66 -8.92
C MET A 65 -1.33 -6.13 -8.11
N LEU A 66 -0.75 -5.27 -7.24
CA LEU A 66 0.35 -5.64 -6.36
C LEU A 66 -0.04 -6.79 -5.39
N GLY A 67 -1.29 -6.84 -4.96
CA GLY A 67 -1.83 -7.91 -4.13
C GLY A 67 -2.21 -9.19 -4.90
N GLY A 68 -2.05 -9.21 -6.23
CA GLY A 68 -2.49 -10.32 -7.06
C GLY A 68 -4.01 -10.56 -7.01
N LEU A 69 -4.79 -9.51 -6.72
CA LEU A 69 -6.26 -9.53 -6.74
C LEU A 69 -6.80 -9.21 -8.13
N LEU A 70 -6.01 -8.52 -8.92
CA LEU A 70 -6.35 -8.07 -10.25
C LEU A 70 -5.17 -8.35 -11.19
N PRO A 71 -5.33 -9.12 -12.27
CA PRO A 71 -4.27 -9.33 -13.24
C PRO A 71 -4.00 -8.07 -14.05
N PRO A 72 -2.75 -7.76 -14.42
CA PRO A 72 -2.46 -6.68 -15.35
C PRO A 72 -3.02 -6.99 -16.76
N SER A 73 -3.44 -5.94 -17.48
CA SER A 73 -3.80 -6.06 -18.91
C SER A 73 -2.55 -6.10 -19.80
N ALA A 74 -1.47 -5.44 -19.36
CA ALA A 74 -0.14 -5.48 -19.98
C ALA A 74 0.92 -5.08 -18.93
N GLY A 75 2.19 -5.30 -19.26
CA GLY A 75 3.30 -5.08 -18.35
C GLY A 75 3.49 -6.24 -17.38
N ARG A 76 4.40 -6.08 -16.41
CA ARG A 76 4.77 -7.13 -15.46
C ARG A 76 4.84 -6.60 -14.04
N VAL A 77 4.54 -7.46 -13.07
CA VAL A 77 4.59 -7.13 -11.64
C VAL A 77 5.20 -8.27 -10.84
N TRP A 78 6.15 -7.94 -9.98
CA TRP A 78 6.83 -8.88 -9.07
C TRP A 78 6.62 -8.48 -7.62
N VAL A 79 6.51 -9.50 -6.77
CA VAL A 79 6.53 -9.39 -5.31
C VAL A 79 7.60 -10.31 -4.76
N GLY A 80 8.68 -9.75 -4.24
CA GLY A 80 9.92 -10.46 -4.04
C GLY A 80 10.47 -10.97 -5.38
N ASP A 81 10.82 -12.25 -5.44
CA ASP A 81 11.32 -12.89 -6.65
C ASP A 81 10.21 -13.44 -7.57
N ASP A 82 8.96 -13.34 -7.14
CA ASP A 82 7.82 -13.95 -7.82
C ASP A 82 7.17 -12.98 -8.81
N GLU A 83 7.13 -13.30 -10.10
CA GLU A 83 6.30 -12.60 -11.09
C GLU A 83 4.84 -13.02 -10.94
N ILE A 84 4.03 -12.15 -10.29
CA ILE A 84 2.67 -12.51 -9.89
C ILE A 84 1.64 -12.39 -11.01
N GLY A 85 1.92 -11.62 -12.07
CA GLY A 85 0.99 -11.43 -13.20
C GLY A 85 0.65 -12.71 -13.96
N GLY A 86 1.57 -13.69 -13.97
CA GLY A 86 1.39 -14.99 -14.62
C GLY A 86 1.04 -16.16 -13.68
N MET A 87 0.88 -15.90 -12.38
CA MET A 87 0.58 -16.94 -11.41
C MET A 87 -0.83 -17.50 -11.56
N ASN A 88 -0.98 -18.81 -11.35
CA ASN A 88 -2.30 -19.42 -11.20
C ASN A 88 -2.94 -19.05 -9.86
N GLU A 89 -4.26 -19.20 -9.78
CA GLU A 89 -5.04 -18.82 -8.59
C GLU A 89 -4.54 -19.49 -7.29
N ARG A 90 -4.12 -20.75 -7.35
CA ARG A 90 -3.63 -21.47 -6.18
C ARG A 90 -2.31 -20.89 -5.65
N ALA A 91 -1.43 -20.42 -6.53
CA ALA A 91 -0.18 -19.76 -6.16
C ALA A 91 -0.47 -18.38 -5.55
N LEU A 92 -1.36 -17.58 -6.18
CA LEU A 92 -1.81 -16.29 -5.65
C LEU A 92 -2.47 -16.41 -4.29
N LEU A 93 -3.32 -17.42 -4.06
CA LEU A 93 -3.91 -17.69 -2.75
C LEU A 93 -2.86 -17.96 -1.68
N ARG A 94 -1.80 -18.76 -2.00
CA ARG A 94 -0.71 -19.02 -1.06
C ARG A 94 0.11 -17.76 -0.78
N LEU A 95 0.39 -16.95 -1.79
CA LEU A 95 1.12 -15.68 -1.66
C LEU A 95 0.38 -14.76 -0.69
N ARG A 96 -0.91 -14.49 -0.93
CA ARG A 96 -1.77 -13.67 -0.05
C ARG A 96 -1.92 -14.24 1.36
N ALA A 97 -2.07 -15.54 1.47
CA ALA A 97 -2.27 -16.18 2.77
C ALA A 97 -1.02 -16.16 3.67
N GLN A 98 0.19 -16.07 3.10
CA GLN A 98 1.43 -16.29 3.85
C GLN A 98 2.46 -15.16 3.76
N ARG A 99 2.42 -14.35 2.72
CA ARG A 99 3.49 -13.39 2.43
C ARG A 99 3.00 -11.94 2.22
N VAL A 100 1.73 -11.76 1.84
CA VAL A 100 1.15 -10.45 1.53
C VAL A 100 -0.08 -10.22 2.39
N GLY A 101 -0.07 -9.18 3.21
CA GLY A 101 -1.25 -8.68 3.90
C GLY A 101 -1.95 -7.64 3.02
N VAL A 102 -3.27 -7.73 2.90
CA VAL A 102 -4.04 -6.76 2.11
C VAL A 102 -5.19 -6.23 2.94
N VAL A 103 -5.32 -4.91 3.01
CA VAL A 103 -6.48 -4.19 3.54
C VAL A 103 -7.14 -3.46 2.38
N LEU A 104 -8.33 -3.87 2.01
CA LEU A 104 -9.13 -3.22 0.98
C LEU A 104 -9.95 -2.08 1.59
N GLN A 105 -10.25 -1.08 0.78
CA GLN A 105 -11.13 0.02 1.18
C GLN A 105 -12.49 -0.50 1.64
N GLY A 106 -12.90 -0.08 2.86
CA GLY A 106 -14.12 -0.52 3.51
C GLY A 106 -13.91 -1.79 4.35
N ALA A 107 -13.98 -1.64 5.67
CA ALA A 107 -13.68 -2.69 6.65
C ALA A 107 -14.47 -3.98 6.42
N ALA A 108 -15.73 -3.88 6.02
CA ALA A 108 -16.62 -5.03 5.81
C ALA A 108 -16.10 -6.05 4.78
N ARG A 109 -15.30 -5.60 3.79
CA ARG A 109 -14.72 -6.47 2.75
C ARG A 109 -13.58 -7.34 3.25
N ASN A 110 -13.00 -6.98 4.38
CA ASN A 110 -11.81 -7.62 4.94
C ASN A 110 -12.13 -8.61 6.06
N LEU A 111 -13.40 -8.71 6.48
CA LEU A 111 -13.79 -9.40 7.69
C LEU A 111 -14.86 -10.46 7.45
N LEU A 112 -14.76 -11.56 8.18
CA LEU A 112 -15.85 -12.52 8.34
C LEU A 112 -16.89 -11.89 9.27
N GLN A 113 -17.97 -11.36 8.73
CA GLN A 113 -18.97 -10.57 9.44
C GLN A 113 -19.69 -11.36 10.56
N TYR A 114 -19.78 -12.69 10.43
CA TYR A 114 -20.41 -13.59 11.42
C TYR A 114 -19.47 -14.01 12.55
N ALA A 115 -18.21 -13.61 12.50
CA ALA A 115 -17.18 -13.99 13.46
C ALA A 115 -16.84 -12.82 14.41
N THR A 116 -16.09 -13.11 15.47
CA THR A 116 -15.53 -12.10 16.35
C THR A 116 -14.20 -11.57 15.81
N PRO A 117 -13.66 -10.43 16.26
CA PRO A 117 -12.29 -10.00 15.98
C PRO A 117 -11.24 -11.08 16.21
N ALA A 118 -11.31 -11.74 17.37
CA ALA A 118 -10.37 -12.81 17.71
C ALA A 118 -10.47 -13.99 16.76
N ASP A 119 -11.67 -14.35 16.29
CA ASP A 119 -11.85 -15.45 15.34
C ASP A 119 -11.40 -15.07 13.93
N ASN A 120 -11.56 -13.82 13.52
CA ASN A 120 -11.02 -13.31 12.25
C ASN A 120 -9.49 -13.47 12.23
N VAL A 121 -8.78 -13.04 13.28
CA VAL A 121 -7.33 -13.20 13.39
C VAL A 121 -6.94 -14.69 13.47
N ARG A 122 -7.65 -15.51 14.24
CA ARG A 122 -7.42 -16.97 14.31
C ARG A 122 -7.59 -17.62 12.94
N PHE A 123 -8.57 -17.18 12.16
CA PHE A 123 -8.80 -17.68 10.81
C PHE A 123 -7.59 -17.39 9.90
N ALA A 124 -7.05 -16.18 9.93
CA ALA A 124 -5.83 -15.83 9.18
C ALA A 124 -4.66 -16.77 9.56
N HIS A 125 -4.46 -17.05 10.85
CA HIS A 125 -3.41 -17.94 11.33
C HIS A 125 -3.53 -19.38 10.84
N ARG A 126 -4.74 -19.85 10.45
CA ARG A 126 -4.93 -21.22 9.93
C ARG A 126 -4.17 -21.47 8.64
N SER A 127 -3.92 -20.43 7.86
CA SER A 127 -3.16 -20.50 6.61
C SER A 127 -1.66 -20.75 6.82
N LEU A 128 -1.15 -20.46 8.03
CA LEU A 128 0.26 -20.63 8.36
C LEU A 128 0.62 -22.08 8.70
N PRO A 129 1.80 -22.56 8.28
CA PRO A 129 2.39 -23.79 8.82
C PRO A 129 2.53 -23.73 10.35
N ARG A 130 2.42 -24.88 11.03
CA ARG A 130 2.49 -24.94 12.50
C ARG A 130 3.77 -24.31 13.08
N SER A 131 4.90 -24.43 12.40
CA SER A 131 6.18 -23.83 12.79
C SER A 131 6.12 -22.29 12.83
N ARG A 132 5.46 -21.66 11.84
CA ARG A 132 5.33 -20.19 11.75
C ARG A 132 4.29 -19.62 12.70
N ARG A 133 3.27 -20.38 13.09
CA ARG A 133 2.24 -19.91 14.04
C ARG A 133 2.80 -19.52 15.40
N ARG A 134 3.96 -20.05 15.79
CA ARG A 134 4.63 -19.71 17.06
C ARG A 134 5.45 -18.42 16.98
N ALA A 135 5.74 -17.94 15.78
CA ALA A 135 6.54 -16.75 15.55
C ALA A 135 5.69 -15.47 15.38
N VAL A 136 4.37 -15.60 15.19
CA VAL A 136 3.46 -14.48 15.05
C VAL A 136 2.82 -14.13 16.40
N LEU A 137 2.27 -12.90 16.50
CA LEU A 137 1.58 -12.46 17.70
C LEU A 137 0.30 -13.27 17.93
N PRO A 138 0.00 -13.70 19.17
CA PRO A 138 -1.28 -14.28 19.51
C PRO A 138 -2.45 -13.31 19.17
N PRO A 139 -3.65 -13.84 18.81
CA PRO A 139 -4.77 -12.99 18.39
C PRO A 139 -5.16 -11.90 19.38
N LEU A 140 -5.19 -12.19 20.67
CA LEU A 140 -5.56 -11.20 21.68
C LEU A 140 -4.48 -10.13 21.86
N GLU A 141 -3.21 -10.52 21.86
CA GLU A 141 -2.09 -9.58 21.96
C GLU A 141 -2.06 -8.61 20.78
N LEU A 142 -2.33 -9.12 19.56
CA LEU A 142 -2.42 -8.29 18.36
C LEU A 142 -3.62 -7.31 18.44
N LEU A 143 -4.76 -7.76 18.94
CA LEU A 143 -5.94 -6.92 19.11
C LEU A 143 -5.74 -5.89 20.22
N ASP A 144 -5.10 -6.25 21.33
CA ASP A 144 -4.77 -5.33 22.42
C ASP A 144 -3.85 -4.20 21.96
N ALA A 145 -2.87 -4.49 21.08
CA ALA A 145 -2.00 -3.48 20.48
C ALA A 145 -2.77 -2.42 19.65
N LEU A 146 -3.98 -2.73 19.22
CA LEU A 146 -4.89 -1.82 18.49
C LEU A 146 -6.02 -1.23 19.38
N GLY A 147 -5.96 -1.44 20.69
CA GLY A 147 -7.03 -1.02 21.60
C GLY A 147 -8.35 -1.77 21.40
N LEU A 148 -8.30 -2.99 20.84
CA LEU A 148 -9.47 -3.82 20.54
C LEU A 148 -9.70 -4.94 21.56
N GLY A 149 -8.89 -5.03 22.63
CA GLY A 149 -9.03 -6.04 23.67
C GLY A 149 -10.44 -6.13 24.25
N PRO A 150 -11.08 -5.01 24.65
CA PRO A 150 -12.44 -5.02 25.21
C PRO A 150 -13.50 -5.60 24.27
N VAL A 151 -13.31 -5.47 22.94
CA VAL A 151 -14.26 -5.91 21.91
C VAL A 151 -13.82 -7.17 21.17
N ALA A 152 -12.71 -7.78 21.58
CA ALA A 152 -12.09 -8.92 20.89
C ALA A 152 -13.03 -10.11 20.64
N ASN A 153 -14.03 -10.28 21.51
CA ASN A 153 -15.01 -11.36 21.44
C ASN A 153 -16.43 -10.88 21.11
N HIS A 154 -16.61 -9.62 20.74
CA HIS A 154 -17.90 -9.09 20.31
C HIS A 154 -18.14 -9.43 18.82
N PRO A 155 -19.39 -9.58 18.37
CA PRO A 155 -19.69 -9.78 16.96
C PRO A 155 -19.22 -8.58 16.12
N VAL A 156 -18.55 -8.82 14.97
CA VAL A 156 -18.08 -7.74 14.09
C VAL A 156 -19.16 -6.70 13.74
N PRO A 157 -20.42 -7.05 13.47
CA PRO A 157 -21.45 -6.05 13.16
C PRO A 157 -21.80 -5.11 14.34
N SER A 158 -21.44 -5.43 15.57
CA SER A 158 -21.67 -4.56 16.73
C SER A 158 -20.55 -3.54 16.95
N LEU A 159 -19.46 -3.64 16.20
CA LEU A 159 -18.34 -2.73 16.31
C LEU A 159 -18.59 -1.43 15.51
N SER A 160 -18.03 -0.33 16.00
CA SER A 160 -17.94 0.91 15.22
C SER A 160 -17.14 0.72 13.93
N GLY A 161 -17.34 1.58 12.93
CA GLY A 161 -16.59 1.52 11.67
C GLY A 161 -15.07 1.60 11.88
N GLY A 162 -14.62 2.43 12.83
CA GLY A 162 -13.20 2.55 13.19
C GLY A 162 -12.63 1.29 13.84
N GLU A 163 -13.40 0.63 14.72
CA GLU A 163 -12.99 -0.67 15.29
C GLU A 163 -12.90 -1.74 14.21
N GLN A 164 -13.89 -1.83 13.30
CA GLN A 164 -13.86 -2.76 12.18
C GLN A 164 -12.64 -2.52 11.29
N GLN A 165 -12.28 -1.26 11.04
CA GLN A 165 -11.09 -0.91 10.24
C GLN A 165 -9.80 -1.38 10.92
N ARG A 166 -9.67 -1.18 12.24
CA ARG A 166 -8.52 -1.69 13.00
C ARG A 166 -8.48 -3.23 13.05
N VAL A 167 -9.63 -3.91 13.15
CA VAL A 167 -9.70 -5.37 13.03
C VAL A 167 -9.23 -5.84 11.65
N ALA A 168 -9.63 -5.16 10.58
CA ALA A 168 -9.19 -5.50 9.22
C ALA A 168 -7.66 -5.40 9.08
N LEU A 169 -7.04 -4.38 9.66
CA LEU A 169 -5.59 -4.26 9.70
C LEU A 169 -4.96 -5.38 10.54
N ALA A 170 -5.51 -5.69 11.72
CA ALA A 170 -5.05 -6.82 12.54
C ALA A 170 -5.02 -8.12 11.74
N VAL A 171 -6.07 -8.40 10.99
CA VAL A 171 -6.17 -9.61 10.14
C VAL A 171 -5.10 -9.61 9.05
N ALA A 172 -4.88 -8.46 8.39
CA ALA A 172 -3.88 -8.35 7.32
C ALA A 172 -2.45 -8.58 7.82
N VAL A 173 -2.13 -8.14 9.05
CA VAL A 173 -0.78 -8.29 9.63
C VAL A 173 -0.60 -9.54 10.48
N ALA A 174 -1.68 -10.29 10.75
CA ALA A 174 -1.68 -11.45 11.65
C ALA A 174 -0.60 -12.49 11.33
N ASN A 175 -0.30 -12.68 10.05
CA ASN A 175 0.64 -13.69 9.59
C ASN A 175 2.10 -13.19 9.46
N GLY A 176 2.40 -11.98 9.93
CA GLY A 176 3.71 -11.36 9.77
C GLY A 176 4.10 -11.29 8.29
N PRO A 177 3.35 -10.55 7.45
CA PRO A 177 3.60 -10.53 6.02
C PRO A 177 4.92 -9.82 5.69
N GLY A 178 5.57 -10.23 4.60
CA GLY A 178 6.72 -9.51 4.05
C GLY A 178 6.32 -8.25 3.26
N LEU A 179 5.04 -8.16 2.83
CA LEU A 179 4.47 -7.00 2.16
C LEU A 179 3.07 -6.70 2.74
N LEU A 180 2.86 -5.48 3.20
CA LEU A 180 1.55 -4.96 3.61
C LEU A 180 1.07 -3.95 2.57
N LEU A 181 -0.12 -4.20 2.02
CA LEU A 181 -0.83 -3.34 1.09
C LEU A 181 -2.10 -2.84 1.77
N ALA A 182 -2.27 -1.54 1.94
CA ALA A 182 -3.43 -0.99 2.63
C ALA A 182 -4.08 0.16 1.82
N ASP A 183 -5.36 0.01 1.49
CA ASP A 183 -6.15 1.01 0.77
C ASP A 183 -6.98 1.83 1.76
N GLU A 184 -6.57 3.09 1.97
CA GLU A 184 -7.19 4.05 2.89
C GLU A 184 -7.38 3.49 4.32
N PRO A 185 -6.31 2.93 4.96
CA PRO A 185 -6.45 2.23 6.24
C PRO A 185 -6.84 3.14 7.41
N THR A 186 -6.67 4.45 7.26
CA THR A 186 -6.98 5.46 8.28
C THR A 186 -8.23 6.28 7.98
N SER A 187 -8.88 6.01 6.83
CA SER A 187 -10.12 6.71 6.49
C SER A 187 -11.21 6.43 7.53
N GLN A 188 -12.00 7.44 7.87
CA GLN A 188 -13.08 7.36 8.87
C GLN A 188 -12.61 7.14 10.33
N LEU A 189 -11.32 7.28 10.61
CA LEU A 189 -10.78 7.24 11.96
C LEU A 189 -10.61 8.65 12.52
N ASP A 190 -10.83 8.80 13.82
CA ASP A 190 -10.37 9.96 14.56
C ASP A 190 -8.82 9.95 14.68
N HIS A 191 -8.25 11.01 15.22
CA HIS A 191 -6.80 11.13 15.38
C HIS A 191 -6.21 9.97 16.20
N HIS A 192 -6.86 9.55 17.26
CA HIS A 192 -6.43 8.43 18.12
C HIS A 192 -6.41 7.10 17.35
N GLY A 193 -7.49 6.82 16.61
CA GLY A 193 -7.58 5.61 15.79
C GLY A 193 -6.56 5.59 14.65
N ARG A 194 -6.31 6.75 14.02
CA ARG A 194 -5.28 6.92 12.99
C ARG A 194 -3.89 6.61 13.56
N ASP A 195 -3.54 7.21 14.70
CA ASP A 195 -2.23 7.02 15.32
C ASP A 195 -2.03 5.54 15.71
N ALA A 196 -3.03 4.88 16.30
CA ALA A 196 -2.96 3.46 16.62
C ALA A 196 -2.72 2.57 15.39
N VAL A 197 -3.33 2.90 14.25
CA VAL A 197 -3.09 2.21 12.97
C VAL A 197 -1.66 2.40 12.49
N LEU A 198 -1.14 3.62 12.54
CA LEU A 198 0.22 3.94 12.11
C LEU A 198 1.26 3.30 13.05
N ASP A 199 1.03 3.33 14.36
CA ASP A 199 1.89 2.66 15.36
C ASP A 199 1.94 1.14 15.16
N LEU A 200 0.82 0.50 14.76
CA LEU A 200 0.84 -0.91 14.42
C LEU A 200 1.63 -1.16 13.13
N ILE A 201 1.47 -0.34 12.11
CA ILE A 201 2.25 -0.45 10.87
C ILE A 201 3.74 -0.34 11.18
N ASP A 202 4.15 0.62 12.02
CA ASP A 202 5.53 0.78 12.47
C ASP A 202 6.00 -0.46 13.26
N THR A 203 5.19 -0.96 14.19
CA THR A 203 5.51 -2.17 14.98
C THR A 203 5.71 -3.40 14.09
N VAL A 204 4.85 -3.60 13.08
CA VAL A 204 4.95 -4.72 12.14
C VAL A 204 6.18 -4.57 11.25
N HIS A 205 6.46 -3.34 10.78
CA HIS A 205 7.66 -3.02 10.02
C HIS A 205 8.93 -3.33 10.84
N ASP A 206 9.03 -2.80 12.06
CA ASP A 206 10.22 -2.96 12.92
C ASP A 206 10.46 -4.42 13.33
N ARG A 207 9.37 -5.16 13.60
CA ARG A 207 9.46 -6.56 14.04
C ARG A 207 9.77 -7.54 12.92
N PHE A 208 9.24 -7.32 11.72
CA PHE A 208 9.31 -8.28 10.62
C PHE A 208 10.07 -7.76 9.39
N GLY A 209 10.48 -6.49 9.39
CA GLY A 209 11.06 -5.83 8.21
C GLY A 209 10.05 -5.66 7.08
N THR A 210 8.74 -5.66 7.37
CA THR A 210 7.67 -5.66 6.38
C THR A 210 7.76 -4.44 5.46
N THR A 211 7.75 -4.65 4.16
CA THR A 211 7.56 -3.59 3.16
C THR A 211 6.11 -3.12 3.22
N VAL A 212 5.88 -1.82 3.18
CA VAL A 212 4.54 -1.23 3.36
C VAL A 212 4.19 -0.32 2.19
N VAL A 213 3.03 -0.54 1.58
CA VAL A 213 2.46 0.36 0.57
C VAL A 213 1.05 0.76 1.02
N VAL A 214 0.87 2.03 1.31
CA VAL A 214 -0.42 2.60 1.76
C VAL A 214 -0.96 3.54 0.69
N VAL A 215 -2.17 3.30 0.24
CA VAL A 215 -2.93 4.30 -0.52
C VAL A 215 -3.62 5.22 0.46
N THR A 216 -3.40 6.52 0.31
CA THR A 216 -4.06 7.54 1.13
C THR A 216 -4.17 8.86 0.38
N HIS A 217 -5.08 9.70 0.81
CA HIS A 217 -5.16 11.11 0.41
C HIS A 217 -4.70 12.05 1.54
N ASP A 218 -4.32 11.50 2.71
CA ASP A 218 -3.86 12.25 3.87
C ASP A 218 -2.33 12.47 3.79
N PRO A 219 -1.86 13.74 3.63
CA PRO A 219 -0.44 14.05 3.57
C PRO A 219 0.32 13.73 4.88
N GLU A 220 -0.35 13.79 6.04
CA GLU A 220 0.28 13.48 7.33
C GLU A 220 0.65 12.00 7.40
N VAL A 221 -0.24 11.11 6.93
CA VAL A 221 0.05 9.68 6.78
C VAL A 221 1.21 9.47 5.82
N GLY A 222 1.20 10.20 4.68
CA GLY A 222 2.29 10.17 3.71
C GLY A 222 3.64 10.54 4.31
N GLY A 223 3.67 11.63 5.08
CA GLY A 223 4.89 12.12 5.75
C GLY A 223 5.47 11.12 6.75
N ARG A 224 4.62 10.37 7.47
CA ARG A 224 5.06 9.36 8.44
C ARG A 224 5.69 8.12 7.79
N LEU A 225 5.29 7.78 6.57
CA LEU A 225 5.84 6.61 5.86
C LEU A 225 7.22 6.85 5.22
N GLY A 226 7.65 8.12 5.09
CA GLY A 226 8.99 8.49 4.67
C GLY A 226 9.20 8.62 3.16
N ARG A 227 8.48 7.85 2.30
CA ARG A 227 8.45 8.01 0.85
C ARG A 227 7.02 8.18 0.37
N THR A 228 6.81 9.15 -0.50
CA THR A 228 5.53 9.38 -1.16
C THR A 228 5.68 9.20 -2.67
N VAL A 229 4.68 8.59 -3.30
CA VAL A 229 4.57 8.45 -4.75
C VAL A 229 3.21 8.99 -5.17
N THR A 230 3.18 10.00 -6.01
CA THR A 230 1.93 10.61 -6.45
C THR A 230 1.48 10.03 -7.78
N MET A 231 0.23 9.55 -7.81
CA MET A 231 -0.41 9.06 -9.03
C MET A 231 -1.44 10.05 -9.56
N ARG A 232 -1.41 10.28 -10.89
CA ARG A 232 -2.40 11.08 -11.62
C ARG A 232 -2.70 10.46 -12.97
N TYR A 233 -3.97 10.44 -13.33
CA TYR A 233 -4.43 9.92 -14.64
C TYR A 233 -3.87 8.53 -14.96
N GLY A 234 -3.68 7.68 -13.95
CA GLY A 234 -3.14 6.34 -14.10
C GLY A 234 -1.62 6.23 -14.21
N ARG A 235 -0.87 7.33 -14.01
CA ARG A 235 0.60 7.38 -14.09
C ARG A 235 1.22 7.81 -12.76
N VAL A 236 2.44 7.38 -12.51
CA VAL A 236 3.30 7.95 -11.46
C VAL A 236 3.90 9.24 -11.99
N GLY A 237 3.72 10.35 -11.24
CA GLY A 237 4.15 11.67 -11.68
C GLY A 237 5.21 12.33 -10.80
N GLN A 238 5.14 12.11 -9.50
CA GLN A 238 6.03 12.74 -8.52
C GLN A 238 6.40 11.75 -7.42
N GLU A 239 7.59 11.90 -6.89
CA GLU A 239 8.04 11.21 -5.68
C GLU A 239 8.48 12.22 -4.63
N GLY A 240 8.32 11.86 -3.35
CA GLY A 240 8.84 12.63 -2.22
C GLY A 240 9.62 11.70 -1.31
N ARG A 241 10.78 12.18 -0.81
CA ARG A 241 11.57 11.49 0.20
C ARG A 241 12.05 12.50 1.24
N SER A 242 11.88 12.15 2.50
CA SER A 242 12.41 12.97 3.62
C SER A 242 12.02 14.46 3.57
N GLY A 243 10.81 14.77 3.07
CA GLY A 243 10.32 16.16 2.96
C GLY A 243 10.69 16.89 1.67
N GLU A 244 11.52 16.32 0.80
CA GLU A 244 11.80 16.84 -0.53
C GLU A 244 10.84 16.21 -1.55
N GLN A 245 10.30 17.03 -2.45
CA GLN A 245 9.46 16.58 -3.57
C GLN A 245 10.22 16.75 -4.89
N PHE A 246 10.16 15.74 -5.73
CA PHE A 246 10.76 15.78 -7.06
C PHE A 246 9.84 15.16 -8.10
N ALA A 247 9.86 15.73 -9.30
CA ALA A 247 9.16 15.16 -10.44
C ALA A 247 9.97 14.00 -11.03
N VAL A 248 9.28 12.96 -11.47
CA VAL A 248 9.91 11.81 -12.13
C VAL A 248 9.75 11.96 -13.63
N VAL A 249 10.86 11.81 -14.36
CA VAL A 249 10.84 11.75 -15.84
C VAL A 249 10.32 10.38 -16.26
N GLY A 250 9.17 10.35 -16.94
CA GLY A 250 8.61 9.13 -17.51
C GLY A 250 9.50 8.56 -18.64
N LYS A 251 9.38 7.28 -18.95
CA LYS A 251 10.10 6.63 -20.08
C LYS A 251 9.77 7.29 -21.43
N ASP A 252 8.58 7.88 -21.54
CA ASP A 252 8.14 8.66 -22.69
C ASP A 252 8.72 10.09 -22.72
N GLY A 253 9.58 10.44 -21.76
CA GLY A 253 10.16 11.78 -21.60
C GLY A 253 9.22 12.79 -20.98
N SER A 254 8.01 12.41 -20.55
CA SER A 254 7.08 13.32 -19.89
C SER A 254 7.51 13.61 -18.46
N VAL A 255 7.27 14.85 -18.00
CA VAL A 255 7.45 15.29 -16.61
C VAL A 255 6.14 15.92 -16.17
N HIS A 256 5.63 15.48 -15.02
CA HIS A 256 4.43 16.09 -14.41
C HIS A 256 4.86 17.26 -13.52
N LEU A 257 4.36 18.44 -13.87
CA LEU A 257 4.60 19.62 -13.05
C LEU A 257 3.87 19.50 -11.71
N PRO A 258 4.46 20.03 -10.60
CA PRO A 258 3.78 20.20 -9.33
C PRO A 258 2.47 21.01 -9.48
N ASP A 259 1.47 20.72 -8.61
CA ASP A 259 0.15 21.36 -8.70
C ASP A 259 0.20 22.87 -8.63
N GLU A 260 1.09 23.40 -7.81
CA GLU A 260 1.33 24.83 -7.67
C GLU A 260 1.72 25.44 -9.01
N LEU A 261 2.56 24.75 -9.77
CA LEU A 261 2.99 25.21 -11.10
C LEU A 261 1.92 24.98 -12.17
N VAL A 262 1.05 23.97 -12.04
CA VAL A 262 -0.06 23.73 -12.98
C VAL A 262 -1.09 24.85 -12.94
N VAL A 263 -1.30 25.48 -11.77
CA VAL A 263 -2.17 26.66 -11.64
C VAL A 263 -1.59 27.85 -12.43
N GLU A 264 -0.29 28.04 -12.37
CA GLU A 264 0.40 29.12 -13.11
C GLU A 264 0.55 28.79 -14.60
N TRP A 265 0.73 27.49 -14.92
CA TRP A 265 0.96 26.95 -16.26
C TRP A 265 -0.15 25.97 -16.64
N PRO A 266 -1.35 26.46 -16.96
CA PRO A 266 -2.49 25.60 -17.24
C PRO A 266 -2.26 24.71 -18.47
N PRO A 267 -2.97 23.56 -18.57
CA PRO A 267 -2.92 22.70 -19.73
C PRO A 267 -3.12 23.45 -21.04
N GLY A 268 -2.29 23.15 -22.03
CA GLY A 268 -2.26 23.87 -23.31
C GLY A 268 -1.28 25.07 -23.36
N THR A 269 -0.59 25.38 -22.25
CA THR A 269 0.49 26.37 -22.28
C THR A 269 1.64 25.87 -23.14
N GLU A 270 2.00 26.63 -24.17
CA GLU A 270 3.18 26.36 -25.01
C GLU A 270 4.46 26.77 -24.27
N VAL A 271 5.43 25.84 -24.22
CA VAL A 271 6.71 26.07 -23.54
C VAL A 271 7.87 25.80 -24.46
N VAL A 272 8.93 26.58 -24.29
CA VAL A 272 10.25 26.31 -24.86
C VAL A 272 11.09 25.65 -23.76
N VAL A 273 11.75 24.54 -24.08
CA VAL A 273 12.65 23.85 -23.17
C VAL A 273 14.07 24.20 -23.53
N GLU A 274 14.79 24.83 -22.60
CA GLU A 274 16.18 25.20 -22.76
C GLU A 274 17.05 24.41 -21.79
N ARG A 275 18.21 23.98 -22.26
CA ARG A 275 19.22 23.36 -21.41
C ARG A 275 20.12 24.44 -20.79
N ASP A 276 20.29 24.41 -19.49
CA ASP A 276 21.15 25.31 -18.74
C ASP A 276 22.11 24.47 -17.86
N GLY A 277 23.23 24.04 -18.43
CA GLY A 277 24.13 23.09 -17.79
C GLY A 277 23.47 21.74 -17.54
N ASP A 278 23.33 21.36 -16.26
CA ASP A 278 22.63 20.15 -15.82
C ASP A 278 21.13 20.40 -15.52
N ALA A 279 20.65 21.64 -15.64
CA ALA A 279 19.25 22.00 -15.45
C ALA A 279 18.49 22.11 -16.78
N LEU A 280 17.16 21.95 -16.71
CA LEU A 280 16.23 22.28 -17.77
C LEU A 280 15.38 23.48 -17.33
N ARG A 281 15.29 24.49 -18.18
CA ARG A 281 14.41 25.65 -18.01
C ARG A 281 13.20 25.52 -18.92
N LEU A 282 12.01 25.74 -18.34
CA LEU A 282 10.77 25.88 -19.09
C LEU A 282 10.45 27.35 -19.20
N LEU A 283 10.35 27.86 -20.42
CA LEU A 283 10.00 29.24 -20.71
C LEU A 283 8.65 29.28 -21.41
N ARG A 284 7.76 30.18 -20.99
CA ARG A 284 6.52 30.41 -21.75
C ARG A 284 6.87 30.94 -23.12
N ARG A 285 6.27 30.38 -24.15
CA ARG A 285 6.33 30.98 -25.49
C ARG A 285 5.58 32.32 -25.45
N PRO A 286 6.23 33.44 -25.79
CA PRO A 286 5.51 34.73 -25.92
C PRO A 286 4.43 34.58 -26.99
N ARG A 287 3.24 35.11 -26.70
CA ARG A 287 2.14 35.14 -27.69
C ARG A 287 2.43 36.13 -28.79
#